data_fccfc9993c2fdb57a4704fa35d106dec
#
_entry.id   fccfc9993c2fdb57a4704fa35d106dec
#
_cell.length_a   1.000
_cell.length_b   1.000
_cell.length_c   1.000
_cell.angle_alpha   90.00
_cell.angle_beta   90.00
_cell.angle_gamma   90.00
#
_symmetry.space_group_name_H-M   'P 1'
#
loop_
_entity.id
_entity.type
_entity.pdbx_description
1 polymer ?
#
loop_
_entity_poly.entity_id
_entity_poly.type
_entity_poly.pdbx_seq_one_letter_code
_entity_poly.pdbx_strand_id
1 'polypeptide(L)'
;MQLSKDKLIDAYTRMKKIRVFEETMRDEFAKGTVPAFIHLYIGQEAIASGICVELNDDDTIASTHRGHGHCLAKNSNLERMTMEIFCRADGLCEGKGGSMHIADLSVGMLGANAIVGANAPIAVGAALRQRVMGENLVSAAFIGDGASNQGAVFEAMNLASVLKLPVLFVFENNGYAEFTGVDYHCGCLLYTSPSP
;
A
#
# COMPACT_ATOMS: atom_id res chain seq x y z
N MET A 1 10.86 5.63 20.26
CA MET A 1 12.05 5.00 19.62
C MET A 1 12.49 5.93 18.49
N GLN A 2 13.77 6.31 18.43
CA GLN A 2 14.25 7.24 17.40
C GLN A 2 14.95 6.42 16.32
N LEU A 3 14.58 6.64 15.05
CA LEU A 3 15.23 5.97 13.92
C LEU A 3 16.72 6.35 13.85
N SER A 4 17.57 5.41 13.43
CA SER A 4 18.98 5.71 13.14
C SER A 4 19.11 6.69 11.97
N LYS A 5 20.25 7.37 11.90
CA LYS A 5 20.53 8.31 10.79
C LYS A 5 20.42 7.62 9.42
N ASP A 6 20.90 6.38 9.31
CA ASP A 6 20.89 5.63 8.06
C ASP A 6 19.46 5.28 7.63
N LYS A 7 18.59 4.86 8.57
CA LYS A 7 17.16 4.63 8.30
C LYS A 7 16.43 5.92 7.91
N LEU A 8 16.76 7.05 8.52
CA LEU A 8 16.19 8.34 8.13
C LEU A 8 16.58 8.73 6.70
N ILE A 9 17.85 8.50 6.32
CA ILE A 9 18.33 8.74 4.95
C ILE A 9 17.65 7.79 3.97
N ASP A 10 17.48 6.50 4.30
CA ASP A 10 16.78 5.53 3.47
C ASP A 10 15.31 5.93 3.29
N ALA A 11 14.59 6.24 4.37
CA ALA A 11 13.21 6.70 4.30
C ALA A 11 13.07 7.96 3.41
N TYR A 12 13.95 8.94 3.58
CA TYR A 12 13.96 10.14 2.74
C TYR A 12 14.23 9.81 1.27
N THR A 13 15.16 8.90 1.01
CA THR A 13 15.50 8.45 -0.35
C THR A 13 14.30 7.77 -1.02
N ARG A 14 13.58 6.90 -0.29
CA ARG A 14 12.34 6.27 -0.77
C ARG A 14 11.27 7.33 -1.06
N MET A 15 11.05 8.29 -0.17
CA MET A 15 10.11 9.40 -0.41
C MET A 15 10.45 10.17 -1.69
N LYS A 16 11.72 10.52 -1.89
CA LYS A 16 12.17 11.22 -3.10
C LYS A 16 12.00 10.38 -4.35
N LYS A 17 12.33 9.10 -4.30
CA LYS A 17 12.13 8.15 -5.40
C LYS A 17 10.65 8.07 -5.80
N ILE A 18 9.76 7.92 -4.82
CA ILE A 18 8.30 7.88 -5.06
C ILE A 18 7.84 9.19 -5.69
N ARG A 19 8.20 10.35 -5.12
CA ARG A 19 7.79 11.65 -5.64
C ARG A 19 8.22 11.86 -7.09
N VAL A 20 9.47 11.64 -7.42
CA VAL A 20 10.01 11.82 -8.77
C VAL A 20 9.33 10.87 -9.76
N PHE A 21 9.13 9.61 -9.34
CA PHE A 21 8.43 8.64 -10.16
C PHE A 21 6.99 9.07 -10.46
N GLU A 22 6.23 9.45 -9.44
CA GLU A 22 4.83 9.82 -9.59
C GLU A 22 4.64 11.11 -10.40
N GLU A 23 5.51 12.10 -10.22
CA GLU A 23 5.51 13.30 -11.05
C GLU A 23 5.80 12.97 -12.52
N THR A 24 6.73 12.05 -12.79
CA THR A 24 7.00 11.56 -14.13
C THR A 24 5.79 10.82 -14.72
N MET A 25 5.15 9.95 -13.95
CA MET A 25 3.94 9.24 -14.40
C MET A 25 2.78 10.18 -14.67
N ARG A 26 2.60 11.21 -13.85
CA ARG A 26 1.61 12.28 -14.11
C ARG A 26 1.84 12.93 -15.47
N ASP A 27 3.08 13.30 -15.75
CA ASP A 27 3.44 14.00 -16.98
C ASP A 27 3.31 13.07 -18.20
N GLU A 28 3.65 11.81 -18.08
CA GLU A 28 3.45 10.81 -19.15
C GLU A 28 1.95 10.52 -19.38
N PHE A 29 1.15 10.43 -18.31
CA PHE A 29 -0.30 10.29 -18.44
C PHE A 29 -0.93 11.49 -19.17
N ALA A 30 -0.50 12.71 -18.84
CA ALA A 30 -0.97 13.93 -19.51
C ALA A 30 -0.63 13.97 -21.01
N LYS A 31 0.45 13.31 -21.44
CA LYS A 31 0.81 13.13 -22.86
C LYS A 31 0.01 12.01 -23.55
N GLY A 32 -0.78 11.24 -22.82
CA GLY A 32 -1.52 10.09 -23.35
C GLY A 32 -0.65 8.88 -23.68
N THR A 33 0.57 8.78 -23.14
CA THR A 33 1.49 7.67 -23.36
C THR A 33 1.18 6.46 -22.46
N VAL A 34 0.53 6.70 -21.31
CA VAL A 34 0.09 5.64 -20.40
C VAL A 34 -1.29 5.14 -20.85
N PRO A 35 -1.44 3.83 -21.15
CA PRO A 35 -2.66 3.31 -21.79
C PRO A 35 -3.86 3.12 -20.86
N ALA A 36 -3.69 3.27 -19.54
CA ALA A 36 -4.71 3.02 -18.53
C ALA A 36 -4.82 4.18 -17.54
N PHE A 37 -5.88 4.18 -16.73
CA PHE A 37 -5.99 5.12 -15.61
C PHE A 37 -4.88 4.87 -14.59
N ILE A 38 -4.35 5.98 -14.03
CA ILE A 38 -3.37 5.94 -12.96
C ILE A 38 -3.90 6.63 -11.72
N HIS A 39 -3.51 6.12 -10.55
CA HIS A 39 -3.78 6.75 -9.26
C HIS A 39 -2.46 7.05 -8.58
N LEU A 40 -2.10 8.33 -8.55
CA LEU A 40 -0.82 8.78 -8.03
C LEU A 40 -0.78 8.75 -6.50
N TYR A 41 0.39 8.47 -5.96
CA TYR A 41 0.67 8.44 -4.51
C TYR A 41 1.27 9.77 -4.00
N ILE A 42 1.26 10.82 -4.81
CA ILE A 42 1.80 12.14 -4.47
C ILE A 42 1.13 12.67 -3.19
N GLY A 43 1.95 13.05 -2.22
CA GLY A 43 1.52 13.59 -0.93
C GLY A 43 1.46 12.55 0.21
N GLN A 44 1.55 11.26 -0.09
CA GLN A 44 1.46 10.18 0.89
C GLN A 44 2.78 9.43 1.09
N GLU A 45 3.88 9.89 0.49
CA GLU A 45 5.18 9.21 0.42
C GLU A 45 5.74 8.84 1.81
N ALA A 46 5.47 9.68 2.80
CA ALA A 46 5.97 9.49 4.16
C ALA A 46 5.34 8.26 4.84
N ILE A 47 4.08 7.92 4.54
CA ILE A 47 3.39 6.79 5.14
C ILE A 47 4.03 5.49 4.64
N ALA A 48 4.08 5.28 3.32
CA ALA A 48 4.70 4.09 2.74
C ALA A 48 6.17 3.94 3.16
N SER A 49 6.95 5.02 3.05
CA SER A 49 8.38 5.00 3.38
C SER A 49 8.63 4.75 4.86
N GLY A 50 7.84 5.39 5.75
CA GLY A 50 7.99 5.25 7.20
C GLY A 50 7.68 3.84 7.71
N ILE A 51 6.71 3.15 7.11
CA ILE A 51 6.40 1.76 7.44
C ILE A 51 7.43 0.82 6.81
N CYS A 52 7.68 0.95 5.50
CA CYS A 52 8.50 -0.03 4.77
C CYS A 52 9.99 0.04 5.10
N VAL A 53 10.50 1.13 5.69
CA VAL A 53 11.90 1.20 6.16
C VAL A 53 12.17 0.26 7.35
N GLU A 54 11.12 -0.15 8.06
CA GLU A 54 11.20 -1.09 9.18
C GLU A 54 10.89 -2.54 8.77
N LEU A 55 10.37 -2.76 7.57
CA LEU A 55 10.05 -4.08 7.04
C LEU A 55 11.22 -4.65 6.24
N ASN A 56 11.42 -5.95 6.33
CA ASN A 56 12.32 -6.70 5.46
C ASN A 56 11.55 -7.26 4.23
N ASP A 57 12.27 -7.87 3.28
CA ASP A 57 11.67 -8.35 2.03
C ASP A 57 10.68 -9.51 2.23
N ASP A 58 10.85 -10.30 3.29
CA ASP A 58 9.96 -11.43 3.63
C ASP A 58 8.68 -10.97 4.34
N ASP A 59 8.68 -9.79 4.97
CA ASP A 59 7.46 -9.18 5.48
C ASP A 59 6.54 -8.81 4.32
N THR A 60 5.24 -8.97 4.50
CA THR A 60 4.30 -8.74 3.42
C THR A 60 3.52 -7.43 3.56
N ILE A 61 3.17 -6.84 2.43
CA ILE A 61 2.25 -5.70 2.38
C ILE A 61 1.12 -5.96 1.39
N ALA A 62 -0.10 -5.53 1.73
CA ALA A 62 -1.24 -5.45 0.83
C ALA A 62 -1.66 -3.99 0.66
N SER A 63 -1.76 -3.55 -0.59
CA SER A 63 -1.89 -2.16 -0.96
C SER A 63 -3.28 -1.80 -1.49
N THR A 64 -3.52 -0.51 -1.62
CA THR A 64 -4.69 0.09 -2.25
C THR A 64 -4.51 0.21 -3.78
N HIS A 65 -5.48 0.83 -4.45
CA HIS A 65 -5.38 1.21 -5.87
C HIS A 65 -4.27 2.24 -6.17
N ARG A 66 -3.68 2.90 -5.15
CA ARG A 66 -2.53 3.81 -5.24
C ARG A 66 -1.22 3.07 -4.94
N GLY A 67 -1.04 1.89 -5.56
CA GLY A 67 0.01 0.95 -5.21
C GLY A 67 1.45 1.34 -5.55
N HIS A 68 1.67 2.36 -6.39
CA HIS A 68 3.01 2.75 -6.84
C HIS A 68 3.95 3.08 -5.68
N GLY A 69 3.48 3.93 -4.75
CA GLY A 69 4.27 4.33 -3.59
C GLY A 69 4.65 3.14 -2.70
N HIS A 70 3.72 2.22 -2.47
CA HIS A 70 3.95 1.02 -1.67
C HIS A 70 4.94 0.06 -2.35
N CYS A 71 4.81 -0.17 -3.67
CA CYS A 71 5.78 -0.96 -4.43
C CYS A 71 7.18 -0.39 -4.32
N LEU A 72 7.34 0.91 -4.54
CA LEU A 72 8.65 1.58 -4.47
C LEU A 72 9.21 1.60 -3.05
N ALA A 73 8.36 1.77 -2.04
CA ALA A 73 8.75 1.71 -0.64
C ALA A 73 9.21 0.30 -0.23
N LYS A 74 8.65 -0.76 -0.83
CA LYS A 74 9.07 -2.16 -0.65
C LYS A 74 10.23 -2.58 -1.58
N ASN A 75 10.88 -1.62 -2.24
CA ASN A 75 12.00 -1.86 -3.14
C ASN A 75 11.69 -2.70 -4.38
N SER A 76 10.44 -2.72 -4.84
CA SER A 76 10.10 -3.32 -6.14
C SER A 76 10.97 -2.74 -7.26
N ASN A 77 11.27 -3.56 -8.25
CA ASN A 77 12.10 -3.14 -9.38
C ASN A 77 11.41 -2.03 -10.18
N LEU A 78 12.01 -0.83 -10.18
CA LEU A 78 11.47 0.38 -10.78
C LEU A 78 11.19 0.22 -12.28
N GLU A 79 12.10 -0.40 -13.01
CA GLU A 79 11.98 -0.59 -14.45
C GLU A 79 10.83 -1.54 -14.78
N ARG A 80 10.76 -2.71 -14.13
CA ARG A 80 9.66 -3.66 -14.32
C ARG A 80 8.32 -3.09 -13.86
N MET A 81 8.28 -2.29 -12.79
CA MET A 81 7.07 -1.60 -12.36
C MET A 81 6.61 -0.57 -13.42
N THR A 82 7.56 0.18 -14.00
CA THR A 82 7.26 1.10 -15.10
C THR A 82 6.71 0.34 -16.31
N MET A 83 7.35 -0.75 -16.70
CA MET A 83 6.87 -1.62 -17.78
C MET A 83 5.46 -2.13 -17.53
N GLU A 84 5.13 -2.47 -16.28
CA GLU A 84 3.77 -2.91 -15.90
C GLU A 84 2.73 -1.81 -16.13
N ILE A 85 3.02 -0.57 -15.73
CA ILE A 85 2.10 0.57 -15.92
C ILE A 85 1.88 0.86 -17.40
N PHE A 86 2.91 0.63 -18.23
CA PHE A 86 2.82 0.75 -19.69
C PHE A 86 2.29 -0.52 -20.37
N CYS A 87 1.73 -1.48 -19.63
CA CYS A 87 1.16 -2.73 -20.12
C CYS A 87 2.13 -3.56 -20.99
N ARG A 88 3.42 -3.59 -20.60
CA ARG A 88 4.46 -4.37 -21.28
C ARG A 88 4.60 -5.77 -20.68
N ALA A 89 4.88 -6.75 -21.52
CA ALA A 89 5.02 -8.16 -21.12
C ALA A 89 6.15 -8.40 -20.09
N ASP A 90 7.20 -7.56 -20.10
CA ASP A 90 8.31 -7.63 -19.16
C ASP A 90 8.01 -6.95 -17.81
N GLY A 91 6.79 -6.44 -17.62
CA GLY A 91 6.32 -5.85 -16.35
C GLY A 91 6.25 -6.88 -15.22
N LEU A 92 6.02 -6.38 -13.99
CA LEU A 92 5.93 -7.21 -12.78
C LEU A 92 4.81 -8.25 -12.83
N CYS A 93 3.70 -7.93 -13.48
CA CYS A 93 2.54 -8.79 -13.70
C CYS A 93 2.29 -9.06 -15.19
N GLU A 94 3.36 -9.09 -16.02
CA GLU A 94 3.29 -9.34 -17.47
C GLU A 94 2.41 -8.31 -18.21
N GLY A 95 2.32 -7.08 -17.69
CA GLY A 95 1.51 -6.02 -18.28
C GLY A 95 0.00 -6.17 -18.08
N LYS A 96 -0.45 -7.12 -17.25
CA LYS A 96 -1.88 -7.42 -17.03
C LYS A 96 -2.48 -6.64 -15.86
N GLY A 97 -1.67 -6.26 -14.87
CA GLY A 97 -2.11 -5.54 -13.66
C GLY A 97 -2.27 -4.04 -13.90
N GLY A 98 -1.39 -3.45 -14.67
CA GLY A 98 -1.33 -2.02 -14.86
C GLY A 98 -1.10 -1.27 -13.54
N SER A 99 -1.54 0.00 -13.45
CA SER A 99 -1.33 0.87 -12.29
C SER A 99 -1.95 0.32 -10.99
N MET A 100 -3.17 -0.23 -11.05
CA MET A 100 -3.98 -0.53 -9.87
C MET A 100 -3.86 -1.96 -9.34
N HIS A 101 -3.12 -2.83 -10.02
CA HIS A 101 -3.00 -4.26 -9.66
C HIS A 101 -1.57 -4.78 -9.72
N ILE A 102 -0.60 -3.89 -9.44
CA ILE A 102 0.81 -4.27 -9.39
C ILE A 102 1.05 -5.19 -8.20
N ALA A 103 1.73 -6.31 -8.44
CA ALA A 103 2.22 -7.20 -7.40
C ALA A 103 3.69 -7.52 -7.63
N ASP A 104 4.44 -7.69 -6.54
CA ASP A 104 5.84 -8.11 -6.57
C ASP A 104 6.14 -9.00 -5.37
N LEU A 105 5.89 -10.29 -5.53
CA LEU A 105 6.07 -11.25 -4.45
C LEU A 105 7.54 -11.43 -4.04
N SER A 106 8.48 -11.02 -4.89
CA SER A 106 9.92 -11.14 -4.58
C SER A 106 10.36 -10.22 -3.43
N VAL A 107 9.58 -9.17 -3.16
CA VAL A 107 9.80 -8.23 -2.06
C VAL A 107 8.62 -8.18 -1.09
N GLY A 108 7.74 -9.17 -1.11
CA GLY A 108 6.59 -9.24 -0.20
C GLY A 108 5.43 -8.29 -0.53
N MET A 109 5.41 -7.67 -1.72
CA MET A 109 4.27 -6.86 -2.17
C MET A 109 3.18 -7.78 -2.75
N LEU A 110 2.15 -8.10 -1.94
CA LEU A 110 1.08 -9.04 -2.31
C LEU A 110 0.19 -8.51 -3.43
N GLY A 111 0.08 -7.21 -3.55
CA GLY A 111 -0.62 -6.57 -4.65
C GLY A 111 -1.30 -5.25 -4.27
N ALA A 112 -1.36 -4.38 -5.25
CA ALA A 112 -2.30 -3.27 -5.31
C ALA A 112 -3.70 -3.82 -5.64
N ASN A 113 -4.76 -3.21 -5.14
CA ASN A 113 -6.11 -3.70 -5.35
C ASN A 113 -7.10 -2.54 -5.55
N ALA A 114 -7.82 -2.58 -6.67
CA ALA A 114 -8.86 -1.62 -6.97
C ALA A 114 -10.18 -1.91 -6.19
N ILE A 115 -10.33 -3.10 -5.63
CA ILE A 115 -11.45 -3.41 -4.73
C ILE A 115 -11.12 -2.82 -3.36
N VAL A 116 -11.75 -1.70 -3.07
CA VAL A 116 -11.49 -0.87 -1.89
C VAL A 116 -11.79 -1.64 -0.60
N GLY A 117 -10.80 -1.76 0.30
CA GLY A 117 -10.90 -2.51 1.55
C GLY A 117 -10.53 -3.99 1.47
N ALA A 118 -10.43 -4.58 0.27
CA ALA A 118 -10.10 -6.01 0.11
C ALA A 118 -8.67 -6.37 0.53
N ASN A 119 -7.78 -5.42 0.60
CA ASN A 119 -6.40 -5.61 1.04
C ASN A 119 -6.29 -5.98 2.53
N ALA A 120 -7.26 -5.60 3.38
CA ALA A 120 -7.26 -5.95 4.78
C ALA A 120 -7.37 -7.48 5.01
N PRO A 121 -8.39 -8.19 4.47
CA PRO A 121 -8.45 -9.64 4.60
C PRO A 121 -7.30 -10.38 3.89
N ILE A 122 -6.72 -9.82 2.82
CA ILE A 122 -5.54 -10.39 2.16
C ILE A 122 -4.34 -10.38 3.11
N ALA A 123 -4.06 -9.25 3.77
CA ALA A 123 -2.97 -9.16 4.75
C ALA A 123 -3.20 -10.09 5.95
N VAL A 124 -4.44 -10.23 6.42
CA VAL A 124 -4.79 -11.18 7.50
C VAL A 124 -4.53 -12.62 7.06
N GLY A 125 -4.85 -12.98 5.82
CA GLY A 125 -4.54 -14.29 5.26
C GLY A 125 -3.05 -14.57 5.19
N ALA A 126 -2.24 -13.59 4.78
CA ALA A 126 -0.79 -13.70 4.76
C ALA A 126 -0.21 -13.89 6.18
N ALA A 127 -0.67 -13.09 7.15
CA ALA A 127 -0.24 -13.24 8.54
C ALA A 127 -0.68 -14.57 9.16
N LEU A 128 -1.84 -15.10 8.79
CA LEU A 128 -2.28 -16.42 9.21
C LEU A 128 -1.34 -17.50 8.67
N ARG A 129 -0.97 -17.43 7.38
CA ARG A 129 0.03 -18.32 6.79
C ARG A 129 1.35 -18.25 7.55
N GLN A 130 1.88 -17.04 7.77
CA GLN A 130 3.14 -16.82 8.51
C GLN A 130 3.10 -17.47 9.90
N ARG A 131 2.01 -17.30 10.63
CA ARG A 131 1.80 -17.91 11.94
C ARG A 131 1.74 -19.44 11.88
N VAL A 132 1.01 -20.01 10.92
CA VAL A 132 0.89 -21.47 10.76
C VAL A 132 2.24 -22.09 10.41
N MET A 133 3.04 -21.38 9.62
CA MET A 133 4.40 -21.83 9.24
C MET A 133 5.45 -21.59 10.33
N GLY A 134 5.10 -20.89 11.42
CA GLY A 134 6.04 -20.57 12.50
C GLY A 134 7.06 -19.49 12.12
N GLU A 135 6.75 -18.67 11.14
CA GLU A 135 7.60 -17.57 10.66
C GLU A 135 7.46 -16.34 11.58
N ASN A 136 8.57 -15.66 11.87
CA ASN A 136 8.56 -14.42 12.65
C ASN A 136 8.52 -13.21 11.70
N LEU A 137 7.41 -13.08 10.96
CA LEU A 137 7.18 -12.07 9.95
C LEU A 137 5.92 -11.25 10.26
N VAL A 138 5.80 -10.09 9.65
CA VAL A 138 4.67 -9.17 9.78
C VAL A 138 3.99 -8.96 8.43
N SER A 139 2.68 -8.79 8.46
CA SER A 139 1.90 -8.39 7.30
C SER A 139 1.28 -7.01 7.54
N ALA A 140 1.42 -6.06 6.60
CA ALA A 140 0.81 -4.75 6.70
C ALA A 140 -0.27 -4.54 5.63
N ALA A 141 -1.44 -4.03 6.04
CA ALA A 141 -2.51 -3.59 5.14
C ALA A 141 -2.57 -2.07 5.12
N PHE A 142 -2.43 -1.45 3.95
CA PHE A 142 -2.65 -0.02 3.78
C PHE A 142 -4.10 0.23 3.37
N ILE A 143 -4.81 1.10 4.09
CA ILE A 143 -6.26 1.27 3.97
C ILE A 143 -6.56 2.77 3.89
N GLY A 144 -7.21 3.22 2.83
CA GLY A 144 -7.69 4.60 2.75
C GLY A 144 -8.83 4.88 3.74
N ASP A 145 -9.00 6.14 4.10
CA ASP A 145 -10.07 6.58 5.03
C ASP A 145 -11.48 6.22 4.51
N GLY A 146 -11.76 6.36 3.21
CA GLY A 146 -13.00 5.86 2.62
C GLY A 146 -13.17 4.35 2.75
N ALA A 147 -12.10 3.60 2.54
CA ALA A 147 -12.07 2.14 2.65
C ALA A 147 -12.31 1.65 4.09
N SER A 148 -11.97 2.46 5.08
CA SER A 148 -12.16 2.11 6.51
C SER A 148 -13.61 1.83 6.89
N ASN A 149 -14.58 2.27 6.06
CA ASN A 149 -16.00 2.02 6.27
C ASN A 149 -16.50 0.69 5.69
N GLN A 150 -15.63 -0.07 5.01
CA GLN A 150 -16.00 -1.39 4.48
C GLN A 150 -16.10 -2.43 5.61
N GLY A 151 -17.20 -3.21 5.60
CA GLY A 151 -17.40 -4.29 6.58
C GLY A 151 -16.25 -5.27 6.63
N ALA A 152 -15.66 -5.62 5.47
CA ALA A 152 -14.52 -6.51 5.35
C ALA A 152 -13.28 -6.04 6.12
N VAL A 153 -13.10 -4.71 6.30
CA VAL A 153 -11.99 -4.16 7.09
C VAL A 153 -12.20 -4.49 8.58
N PHE A 154 -13.39 -4.25 9.11
CA PHE A 154 -13.71 -4.57 10.51
C PHE A 154 -13.67 -6.07 10.78
N GLU A 155 -14.19 -6.88 9.86
CA GLU A 155 -14.12 -8.34 9.96
C GLU A 155 -12.67 -8.84 9.98
N ALA A 156 -11.82 -8.29 9.11
CA ALA A 156 -10.39 -8.60 9.07
C ALA A 156 -9.69 -8.21 10.38
N MET A 157 -9.93 -7.02 10.91
CA MET A 157 -9.38 -6.55 12.18
C MET A 157 -9.82 -7.44 13.35
N ASN A 158 -11.11 -7.80 13.41
CA ASN A 158 -11.62 -8.72 14.42
C ASN A 158 -10.98 -10.09 14.32
N LEU A 159 -10.86 -10.66 13.12
CA LEU A 159 -10.23 -11.97 12.90
C LEU A 159 -8.75 -11.95 13.30
N ALA A 160 -8.02 -10.91 12.91
CA ALA A 160 -6.62 -10.72 13.30
C ALA A 160 -6.45 -10.66 14.82
N SER A 161 -7.35 -9.96 15.51
CA SER A 161 -7.36 -9.85 16.98
C SER A 161 -7.66 -11.20 17.66
N VAL A 162 -8.73 -11.89 17.24
CA VAL A 162 -9.13 -13.19 17.79
C VAL A 162 -8.02 -14.23 17.63
N LEU A 163 -7.40 -14.26 16.47
CA LEU A 163 -6.31 -15.18 16.16
C LEU A 163 -4.93 -14.65 16.58
N LYS A 164 -4.83 -13.43 17.16
CA LYS A 164 -3.56 -12.78 17.57
C LYS A 164 -2.51 -12.82 16.46
N LEU A 165 -2.89 -12.39 15.27
CA LEU A 165 -2.02 -12.41 14.09
C LEU A 165 -1.09 -11.18 14.05
N PRO A 166 0.12 -11.29 13.50
CA PRO A 166 1.07 -10.18 13.34
C PRO A 166 0.67 -9.29 12.15
N VAL A 167 -0.45 -8.58 12.26
CA VAL A 167 -0.94 -7.68 11.22
C VAL A 167 -0.88 -6.24 11.70
N LEU A 168 -0.37 -5.36 10.85
CA LEU A 168 -0.42 -3.92 11.00
C LEU A 168 -1.46 -3.34 10.03
N PHE A 169 -2.47 -2.66 10.57
CA PHE A 169 -3.44 -1.91 9.77
C PHE A 169 -3.02 -0.44 9.72
N VAL A 170 -2.66 0.05 8.55
CA VAL A 170 -2.16 1.42 8.33
C VAL A 170 -3.24 2.21 7.60
N PHE A 171 -3.83 3.18 8.28
CA PHE A 171 -4.86 4.03 7.71
C PHE A 171 -4.24 5.28 7.07
N GLU A 172 -4.44 5.42 5.75
CA GLU A 172 -4.01 6.54 4.94
C GLU A 172 -5.14 7.56 4.84
N ASN A 173 -5.18 8.50 5.78
CA ASN A 173 -6.22 9.54 5.82
C ASN A 173 -5.83 10.72 4.92
N ASN A 174 -6.32 10.71 3.69
CA ASN A 174 -6.18 11.83 2.76
C ASN A 174 -7.43 12.76 2.74
N GLY A 175 -8.45 12.45 3.55
CA GLY A 175 -9.67 13.24 3.68
C GLY A 175 -10.70 13.03 2.58
N TYR A 176 -10.48 12.07 1.65
CA TYR A 176 -11.37 11.85 0.52
C TYR A 176 -11.55 10.36 0.21
N ALA A 177 -12.81 9.98 -0.01
CA ALA A 177 -13.19 8.74 -0.68
C ALA A 177 -13.56 9.09 -2.12
N GLU A 178 -12.62 8.96 -3.06
CA GLU A 178 -12.68 9.43 -4.44
C GLU A 178 -12.98 10.95 -4.49
N PHE A 179 -14.19 11.38 -4.78
CA PHE A 179 -14.63 12.77 -4.80
C PHE A 179 -15.44 13.17 -3.55
N THR A 180 -15.64 12.24 -2.62
CA THR A 180 -16.47 12.46 -1.42
C THR A 180 -15.57 12.83 -0.23
N GLY A 181 -15.76 14.01 0.32
CA GLY A 181 -15.03 14.48 1.51
C GLY A 181 -15.38 13.65 2.75
N VAL A 182 -14.45 13.60 3.71
CA VAL A 182 -14.56 12.78 4.92
C VAL A 182 -15.83 13.06 5.72
N ASP A 183 -16.31 14.30 5.78
CA ASP A 183 -17.51 14.70 6.50
C ASP A 183 -18.79 14.03 5.98
N TYR A 184 -18.77 13.52 4.75
CA TYR A 184 -19.91 12.84 4.14
C TYR A 184 -19.82 11.32 4.19
N HIS A 185 -18.61 10.74 4.25
CA HIS A 185 -18.47 9.29 4.19
C HIS A 185 -18.08 8.65 5.52
N CYS A 186 -17.64 9.44 6.50
CA CYS A 186 -17.21 8.93 7.81
C CYS A 186 -17.97 9.62 8.95
N GLY A 187 -19.04 8.99 9.42
CA GLY A 187 -19.76 9.40 10.63
C GLY A 187 -19.07 8.99 11.94
N CYS A 188 -17.94 8.31 11.87
CA CYS A 188 -17.28 7.64 12.98
C CYS A 188 -15.83 8.09 13.15
N LEU A 189 -15.52 8.27 14.24
CA LEU A 189 -15.11 7.67 15.50
C LEU A 189 -13.70 7.07 15.54
N LEU A 190 -13.15 6.49 14.45
CA LEU A 190 -11.75 6.08 14.44
C LEU A 190 -10.82 7.30 14.49
N TYR A 191 -11.31 8.45 14.03
CA TYR A 191 -10.57 9.71 14.06
C TYR A 191 -10.90 10.60 15.27
N THR A 192 -11.99 10.33 15.95
CA THR A 192 -12.50 11.15 17.07
C THR A 192 -12.53 10.41 18.40
N SER A 193 -12.35 9.08 18.39
CA SER A 193 -12.23 8.32 19.62
C SER A 193 -10.87 8.60 20.26
N PRO A 194 -10.83 9.06 21.51
CA PRO A 194 -9.57 9.10 22.22
C PRO A 194 -9.02 7.68 22.29
N SER A 195 -7.75 7.53 21.91
CA SER A 195 -7.04 6.26 22.11
C SER A 195 -7.13 5.87 23.58
N PRO A 196 -7.43 4.63 23.92
CA PRO A 196 -7.43 4.17 25.30
C PRO A 196 -6.07 4.28 25.96
#